data_ee78c6ff9f0c57cdbbb5ccb058d41180
#
_entry.id   ee78c6ff9f0c57cdbbb5ccb058d41180
#
_cell.length_a   1.000
_cell.length_b   1.000
_cell.length_c   1.000
_cell.angle_alpha   90.00
_cell.angle_beta   90.00
_cell.angle_gamma   90.00
#
_symmetry.space_group_name_H-M   'P 1'
#
loop_
_entity.id
_entity.type
_entity.pdbx_description
1 polymer ?
#
loop_
_entity_poly.entity_id
_entity_poly.type
_entity_poly.pdbx_seq_one_letter_code
_entity_poly.pdbx_strand_id
1 'polypeptide(L)'
;MARTRRRLLAATASATAAGLAGCTGLFSDPDPPTTELRRIRYRNYLSEQHTLRIAVYSDDEQVFERTVDLPPASTTEKGNLAITGGTITERLPDERGQFEVVGTLVGPNAPESTVTDRLELPWRASEDQPCSDCTVAIQEGPALAFKTRPGCGSGTTGN
;
A
#
# COMPACT_ATOMS: atom_id res chain seq x y z
N MET A 1 -5.65 -53.23 40.84
CA MET A 1 -6.24 -53.25 42.21
C MET A 1 -6.74 -51.86 42.57
N ALA A 2 -7.99 -51.84 43.12
CA ALA A 2 -8.70 -50.80 43.86
C ALA A 2 -8.90 -49.45 43.14
N ARG A 3 -10.02 -49.13 42.58
CA ARG A 3 -11.31 -48.71 43.17
C ARG A 3 -11.19 -47.61 44.23
N THR A 4 -11.64 -46.41 43.94
CA THR A 4 -12.62 -45.77 44.81
C THR A 4 -13.41 -44.70 44.09
N ARG A 5 -14.72 -44.93 44.05
CA ARG A 5 -15.80 -43.97 43.72
C ARG A 5 -15.91 -42.92 44.81
N ARG A 6 -16.24 -41.69 44.47
CA ARG A 6 -17.19 -40.93 45.29
C ARG A 6 -17.97 -39.92 44.41
N ARG A 7 -19.25 -40.16 44.45
CA ARG A 7 -20.34 -39.31 44.00
C ARG A 7 -20.61 -38.19 45.02
N LEU A 8 -21.47 -37.28 44.56
CA LEU A 8 -22.31 -36.33 45.30
C LEU A 8 -21.71 -34.91 45.29
N LEU A 9 -22.41 -33.82 44.98
CA LEU A 9 -23.83 -33.48 45.10
C LEU A 9 -24.17 -32.38 44.09
N ALA A 10 -25.37 -32.42 43.59
CA ALA A 10 -26.05 -31.34 42.91
C ALA A 10 -26.32 -30.17 43.87
N ALA A 11 -26.07 -28.96 43.44
CA ALA A 11 -26.64 -27.78 44.02
C ALA A 11 -27.12 -26.88 42.87
N THR A 12 -28.45 -26.92 42.68
CA THR A 12 -29.22 -25.99 41.86
C THR A 12 -29.12 -24.58 42.46
N ALA A 13 -28.51 -23.68 41.76
CA ALA A 13 -28.69 -22.26 42.02
C ALA A 13 -29.27 -21.61 40.75
N SER A 14 -30.58 -21.52 40.75
CA SER A 14 -31.31 -20.67 39.81
C SER A 14 -31.02 -19.22 40.17
N ALA A 15 -30.13 -18.58 39.45
CA ALA A 15 -29.95 -17.13 39.52
C ALA A 15 -30.44 -16.53 38.20
N THR A 16 -31.54 -15.85 38.29
CA THR A 16 -32.16 -14.93 37.36
C THR A 16 -31.11 -14.03 36.68
N ALA A 17 -30.75 -14.38 35.45
CA ALA A 17 -30.04 -13.46 34.56
C ALA A 17 -31.07 -12.58 33.85
N ALA A 18 -31.58 -11.60 34.57
CA ALA A 18 -32.33 -10.49 34.00
C ALA A 18 -31.37 -9.52 33.34
N GLY A 19 -31.49 -9.36 32.03
CA GLY A 19 -31.33 -8.09 31.35
C GLY A 19 -29.91 -7.48 31.25
N LEU A 20 -29.08 -8.01 30.38
CA LEU A 20 -28.10 -7.23 29.65
C LEU A 20 -28.24 -7.48 28.12
N ALA A 21 -29.47 -7.36 27.63
CA ALA A 21 -29.73 -7.07 26.23
C ALA A 21 -29.48 -5.55 26.05
N GLY A 22 -28.22 -5.15 26.16
CA GLY A 22 -27.79 -3.76 26.12
C GLY A 22 -26.71 -3.61 25.06
N CYS A 23 -27.08 -3.08 23.91
CA CYS A 23 -26.23 -2.24 23.05
C CYS A 23 -24.88 -2.82 22.58
N THR A 24 -24.90 -3.94 21.88
CA THR A 24 -23.75 -4.34 21.05
C THR A 24 -23.87 -3.86 19.58
N GLY A 25 -24.82 -2.98 19.29
CA GLY A 25 -25.12 -2.51 17.94
C GLY A 25 -24.72 -1.07 17.63
N LEU A 26 -23.95 -0.37 18.50
CA LEU A 26 -23.68 1.06 18.32
C LEU A 26 -22.20 1.41 18.00
N PHE A 27 -21.34 0.42 17.87
CA PHE A 27 -19.99 0.62 17.37
C PHE A 27 -19.80 -0.23 16.13
N SER A 28 -20.50 0.10 15.06
CA SER A 28 -20.01 -0.29 13.74
C SER A 28 -18.72 0.50 13.56
N ASP A 29 -17.59 -0.21 13.55
CA ASP A 29 -16.36 0.42 13.12
C ASP A 29 -16.64 1.04 11.73
N PRO A 30 -16.28 2.32 11.53
CA PRO A 30 -16.46 2.92 10.22
C PRO A 30 -15.73 2.07 9.19
N ASP A 31 -16.36 1.88 8.03
CA ASP A 31 -15.72 1.16 6.92
C ASP A 31 -14.34 1.77 6.67
N PRO A 32 -13.32 0.94 6.48
CA PRO A 32 -11.98 1.43 6.23
C PRO A 32 -11.96 2.33 4.99
N PRO A 33 -11.21 3.43 5.02
CA PRO A 33 -11.17 4.37 3.91
C PRO A 33 -10.67 3.69 2.64
N THR A 34 -11.27 4.00 1.51
CA THR A 34 -10.90 3.45 0.20
C THR A 34 -10.53 4.57 -0.78
N THR A 35 -9.67 4.26 -1.73
CA THR A 35 -9.27 5.18 -2.80
C THR A 35 -9.26 4.48 -4.15
N GLU A 36 -9.32 5.24 -5.24
CA GLU A 36 -9.05 4.76 -6.60
C GLU A 36 -7.56 5.01 -6.91
N LEU A 37 -6.79 3.99 -7.27
CA LEU A 37 -5.39 4.14 -7.67
C LEU A 37 -5.31 4.47 -9.16
N ARG A 38 -5.20 5.74 -9.52
CA ARG A 38 -5.24 6.18 -10.92
C ARG A 38 -3.90 6.18 -11.61
N ARG A 39 -2.82 6.38 -10.85
CA ARG A 39 -1.52 6.63 -11.46
C ARG A 39 -0.39 6.23 -10.54
N ILE A 40 0.59 5.55 -11.12
CA ILE A 40 1.88 5.32 -10.48
C ILE A 40 2.94 6.00 -11.34
N ARG A 41 3.63 6.98 -10.78
CA ARG A 41 4.83 7.58 -11.39
C ARG A 41 6.06 6.89 -10.83
N TYR A 42 7.06 6.69 -11.67
CA TYR A 42 8.35 6.18 -11.24
C TYR A 42 9.46 7.10 -11.72
N ARG A 43 10.49 7.30 -10.89
CA ARG A 43 11.57 8.26 -11.11
C ARG A 43 12.91 7.68 -10.70
N ASN A 44 13.95 7.95 -11.51
CA ASN A 44 15.33 7.67 -11.18
C ASN A 44 16.07 9.00 -11.02
N TYR A 45 16.61 9.26 -9.84
CA TYR A 45 17.42 10.45 -9.52
C TYR A 45 18.91 10.15 -9.58
N LEU A 46 19.30 8.88 -9.82
CA LEU A 46 20.69 8.45 -9.82
C LEU A 46 21.28 8.51 -11.24
N SER A 47 22.58 8.73 -11.30
CA SER A 47 23.37 8.71 -12.53
C SER A 47 23.64 7.29 -13.08
N GLU A 48 23.01 6.29 -12.50
CA GLU A 48 23.10 4.89 -12.89
C GLU A 48 21.75 4.38 -13.39
N GLN A 49 21.81 3.41 -14.29
CA GLN A 49 20.61 2.71 -14.76
C GLN A 49 20.13 1.74 -13.67
N HIS A 50 18.83 1.71 -13.43
CA HIS A 50 18.19 0.79 -12.51
C HIS A 50 16.99 0.10 -13.15
N THR A 51 16.68 -1.10 -12.68
CA THR A 51 15.44 -1.78 -13.01
C THR A 51 14.56 -1.82 -11.74
N LEU A 52 13.34 -1.33 -11.86
CA LEU A 52 12.37 -1.26 -10.78
C LEU A 52 11.18 -2.17 -11.09
N ARG A 53 10.89 -3.09 -10.20
CA ARG A 53 9.65 -3.84 -10.18
C ARG A 53 8.66 -3.13 -9.27
N ILE A 54 7.47 -2.88 -9.78
CA ILE A 54 6.35 -2.25 -9.07
C ILE A 54 5.22 -3.26 -9.02
N ALA A 55 4.76 -3.61 -7.82
CA ALA A 55 3.59 -4.44 -7.60
C ALA A 55 2.53 -3.67 -6.82
N VAL A 56 1.26 -3.98 -7.04
CA VAL A 56 0.13 -3.47 -6.27
C VAL A 56 -0.64 -4.65 -5.72
N TYR A 57 -0.93 -4.57 -4.44
CA TYR A 57 -1.76 -5.54 -3.73
C TYR A 57 -3.05 -4.88 -3.27
N SER A 58 -4.13 -5.66 -3.25
CA SER A 58 -5.41 -5.33 -2.63
C SER A 58 -5.83 -6.55 -1.83
N ASP A 59 -6.15 -6.39 -0.55
CA ASP A 59 -6.52 -7.50 0.35
C ASP A 59 -5.52 -8.67 0.30
N ASP A 60 -4.23 -8.38 0.34
CA ASP A 60 -3.11 -9.32 0.24
C ASP A 60 -2.99 -10.05 -1.13
N GLU A 61 -3.86 -9.76 -2.08
CA GLU A 61 -3.78 -10.31 -3.44
C GLU A 61 -3.01 -9.35 -4.37
N GLN A 62 -2.06 -9.89 -5.14
CA GLN A 62 -1.35 -9.11 -6.15
C GLN A 62 -2.27 -8.86 -7.35
N VAL A 63 -2.72 -7.61 -7.50
CA VAL A 63 -3.64 -7.17 -8.57
C VAL A 63 -2.93 -6.54 -9.77
N PHE A 64 -1.67 -6.15 -9.58
CA PHE A 64 -0.85 -5.57 -10.65
C PHE A 64 0.64 -5.82 -10.42
N GLU A 65 1.38 -6.03 -11.51
CA GLU A 65 2.85 -6.02 -11.50
C GLU A 65 3.41 -5.46 -12.81
N ARG A 66 4.48 -4.68 -12.71
CA ARG A 66 5.24 -4.21 -13.85
C ARG A 66 6.71 -4.00 -13.50
N THR A 67 7.59 -4.48 -14.36
CA THR A 67 9.02 -4.18 -14.30
C THR A 67 9.35 -3.11 -15.35
N VAL A 68 10.12 -2.11 -14.96
CA VAL A 68 10.51 -0.98 -15.79
C VAL A 68 12.02 -0.73 -15.68
N ASP A 69 12.65 -0.49 -16.82
CA ASP A 69 14.03 -0.04 -16.87
C ASP A 69 14.07 1.48 -16.87
N LEU A 70 14.86 2.04 -15.95
CA LEU A 70 15.02 3.47 -15.80
C LEU A 70 16.45 3.85 -16.21
N PRO A 71 16.60 4.57 -17.32
CA PRO A 71 17.90 5.14 -17.71
C PRO A 71 18.47 6.01 -16.58
N PRO A 72 19.80 6.28 -16.62
CA PRO A 72 20.43 7.21 -15.70
C PRO A 72 19.78 8.60 -15.74
N ALA A 73 19.71 9.27 -14.61
CA ALA A 73 19.50 10.70 -14.58
C ALA A 73 20.77 11.38 -15.14
N SER A 74 20.62 12.51 -15.79
CA SER A 74 21.71 13.26 -16.39
C SER A 74 21.68 14.72 -15.95
N THR A 75 22.80 15.41 -16.08
CA THR A 75 22.85 16.86 -15.89
C THR A 75 22.72 17.55 -17.24
N THR A 76 21.76 18.45 -17.35
CA THR A 76 21.58 19.26 -18.55
C THR A 76 22.72 20.27 -18.72
N GLU A 77 22.91 20.84 -19.93
CA GLU A 77 23.89 21.90 -20.19
C GLU A 77 23.73 23.11 -19.26
N LYS A 78 22.54 23.35 -18.72
CA LYS A 78 22.26 24.43 -17.76
C LYS A 78 22.49 24.02 -16.30
N GLY A 79 23.07 22.85 -16.04
CA GLY A 79 23.34 22.34 -14.70
C GLY A 79 22.12 21.79 -13.95
N ASN A 80 20.97 21.67 -14.59
CA ASN A 80 19.78 21.10 -13.96
C ASN A 80 19.79 19.56 -14.07
N LEU A 81 19.32 18.88 -13.03
CA LEU A 81 19.14 17.43 -13.06
C LEU A 81 17.96 17.04 -13.96
N ALA A 82 18.25 16.30 -15.02
CA ALA A 82 17.25 15.67 -15.88
C ALA A 82 16.91 14.28 -15.32
N ILE A 83 15.82 14.22 -14.58
CA ILE A 83 15.32 13.00 -13.94
C ILE A 83 14.66 12.10 -15.01
N THR A 84 14.99 10.83 -15.00
CA THR A 84 14.36 9.85 -15.87
C THR A 84 13.20 9.14 -15.17
N GLY A 85 12.29 8.57 -15.95
CA GLY A 85 11.16 7.84 -15.40
C GLY A 85 9.95 7.84 -16.33
N GLY A 86 8.81 7.47 -15.78
CA GLY A 86 7.57 7.35 -16.54
C GLY A 86 6.33 7.34 -15.65
N THR A 87 5.24 6.94 -16.27
CA THR A 87 3.93 6.88 -15.63
C THR A 87 3.20 5.63 -16.08
N ILE A 88 2.57 4.95 -15.14
CA ILE A 88 1.67 3.82 -15.36
C ILE A 88 0.26 4.33 -15.07
N THR A 89 -0.63 4.18 -16.06
CA THR A 89 -2.06 4.51 -15.96
C THR A 89 -2.94 3.37 -16.48
N GLU A 90 -2.32 2.38 -17.13
CA GLU A 90 -3.01 1.26 -17.74
C GLU A 90 -2.98 0.05 -16.82
N ARG A 91 -4.05 -0.73 -16.82
CA ARG A 91 -4.20 -1.98 -16.07
C ARG A 91 -4.06 -1.85 -14.55
N LEU A 92 -4.14 -0.64 -14.01
CA LEU A 92 -4.31 -0.45 -12.58
C LEU A 92 -5.74 -0.87 -12.18
N PRO A 93 -5.98 -1.22 -10.90
CA PRO A 93 -7.32 -1.55 -10.43
C PRO A 93 -8.30 -0.42 -10.71
N ASP A 94 -9.44 -0.76 -11.32
CA ASP A 94 -10.49 0.21 -11.68
C ASP A 94 -11.42 0.52 -10.49
N GLU A 95 -11.45 -0.38 -9.50
CA GLU A 95 -12.32 -0.26 -8.34
C GLU A 95 -11.62 0.50 -7.21
N ARG A 96 -12.44 1.10 -6.35
CA ARG A 96 -11.94 1.70 -5.12
C ARG A 96 -11.60 0.60 -4.11
N GLY A 97 -10.47 0.74 -3.44
CA GLY A 97 -10.00 -0.23 -2.47
C GLY A 97 -8.94 0.35 -1.54
N GLN A 98 -8.41 -0.52 -0.71
CA GLN A 98 -7.16 -0.32 -0.02
C GLN A 98 -6.05 -0.96 -0.84
N PHE A 99 -4.98 -0.24 -1.09
CA PHE A 99 -3.89 -0.72 -1.90
C PHE A 99 -2.56 -0.63 -1.16
N GLU A 100 -1.73 -1.64 -1.33
CA GLU A 100 -0.31 -1.58 -1.00
C GLU A 100 0.48 -1.50 -2.30
N VAL A 101 1.26 -0.45 -2.47
CA VAL A 101 2.19 -0.29 -3.60
C VAL A 101 3.59 -0.65 -3.15
N VAL A 102 4.16 -1.67 -3.75
CA VAL A 102 5.49 -2.20 -3.43
C VAL A 102 6.45 -1.90 -4.56
N GLY A 103 7.57 -1.28 -4.25
CA GLY A 103 8.70 -1.09 -5.16
C GLY A 103 9.85 -2.03 -4.78
N THR A 104 10.50 -2.63 -5.76
CA THR A 104 11.68 -3.46 -5.55
C THR A 104 12.72 -3.18 -6.63
N LEU A 105 13.94 -2.83 -6.21
CA LEU A 105 15.07 -2.77 -7.15
C LEU A 105 15.50 -4.18 -7.52
N VAL A 106 15.62 -4.43 -8.82
CA VAL A 106 15.97 -5.74 -9.38
C VAL A 106 17.06 -5.58 -10.46
N GLY A 107 17.66 -6.70 -10.88
CA GLY A 107 18.64 -6.70 -11.95
C GLY A 107 20.10 -6.51 -11.50
N PRO A 108 21.05 -6.39 -12.45
CA PRO A 108 22.48 -6.46 -12.19
C PRO A 108 23.02 -5.28 -11.34
N ASN A 109 22.36 -4.14 -11.38
CA ASN A 109 22.71 -2.94 -10.61
C ASN A 109 21.88 -2.82 -9.32
N ALA A 110 21.10 -3.84 -8.96
CA ALA A 110 20.46 -3.88 -7.68
C ALA A 110 21.51 -4.14 -6.59
N PRO A 111 21.38 -3.54 -5.39
CA PRO A 111 22.26 -3.86 -4.28
C PRO A 111 22.19 -5.34 -3.93
N GLU A 112 23.28 -5.89 -3.34
CA GLU A 112 23.31 -7.27 -2.87
C GLU A 112 22.18 -7.57 -1.86
N SER A 113 21.81 -6.57 -1.07
CA SER A 113 20.60 -6.62 -0.24
C SER A 113 19.41 -6.14 -1.05
N THR A 114 18.36 -6.94 -1.11
CA THR A 114 17.10 -6.54 -1.78
C THR A 114 16.58 -5.22 -1.19
N VAL A 115 16.53 -4.19 -2.02
CA VAL A 115 15.88 -2.93 -1.65
C VAL A 115 14.42 -3.03 -2.04
N THR A 116 13.58 -3.20 -1.04
CA THR A 116 12.12 -3.22 -1.19
C THR A 116 11.54 -2.23 -0.19
N ASP A 117 10.63 -1.41 -0.64
CA ASP A 117 9.85 -0.53 0.22
C ASP A 117 8.39 -0.51 -0.25
N ARG A 118 7.47 -0.11 0.63
CA ARG A 118 6.03 -0.18 0.42
C ARG A 118 5.31 1.07 0.88
N LEU A 119 4.15 1.27 0.31
CA LEU A 119 3.25 2.35 0.66
C LEU A 119 1.81 1.85 0.69
N GLU A 120 1.16 2.00 1.82
CA GLU A 120 -0.27 1.73 1.97
C GLU A 120 -1.09 2.94 1.50
N LEU A 121 -2.18 2.67 0.79
CA LEU A 121 -3.12 3.68 0.29
C LEU A 121 -4.56 3.35 0.72
N PRO A 122 -5.34 4.34 1.15
CA PRO A 122 -4.96 5.76 1.25
C PRO A 122 -3.97 6.03 2.38
N TRP A 123 -2.96 6.84 2.12
CA TRP A 123 -1.89 7.19 3.06
C TRP A 123 -2.36 7.79 4.40
N ARG A 124 -3.52 8.40 4.40
CA ARG A 124 -4.21 8.87 5.59
C ARG A 124 -5.68 8.51 5.45
N ALA A 125 -6.23 7.95 6.50
CA ALA A 125 -7.65 7.71 6.63
C ALA A 125 -8.40 9.06 6.62
N SER A 126 -8.70 9.57 5.44
CA SER A 126 -9.61 10.68 5.28
C SER A 126 -10.68 10.26 4.28
N GLU A 127 -11.94 10.39 4.68
CA GLU A 127 -13.10 10.02 3.89
C GLU A 127 -13.19 10.74 2.54
N ASP A 128 -12.37 11.77 2.35
CA ASP A 128 -12.41 12.68 1.20
C ASP A 128 -11.33 12.44 0.14
N GLN A 129 -10.67 11.28 0.14
CA GLN A 129 -9.69 10.98 -0.91
C GLN A 129 -10.29 10.05 -1.98
N PRO A 130 -11.01 10.59 -2.96
CA PRO A 130 -11.65 9.78 -3.99
C PRO A 130 -10.64 9.01 -4.83
N CYS A 131 -9.42 9.52 -4.95
CA CYS A 131 -8.35 8.85 -5.68
C CYS A 131 -6.95 9.25 -5.21
N SER A 132 -5.97 8.41 -5.51
CA SER A 132 -4.57 8.58 -5.16
C SER A 132 -3.67 8.46 -6.39
N ASP A 133 -2.72 9.38 -6.50
CA ASP A 133 -1.54 9.26 -7.36
C ASP A 133 -0.36 8.87 -6.47
N CYS A 134 0.36 7.82 -6.84
CA CYS A 134 1.58 7.38 -6.18
C CYS A 134 2.81 7.74 -7.01
N THR A 135 3.91 8.05 -6.36
CA THR A 135 5.23 8.18 -7.00
C THR A 135 6.23 7.32 -6.26
N VAL A 136 6.93 6.45 -6.99
CA VAL A 136 8.05 5.65 -6.51
C VAL A 136 9.33 6.27 -7.07
N ALA A 137 10.27 6.62 -6.22
CA ALA A 137 11.51 7.29 -6.62
C ALA A 137 12.73 6.52 -6.11
N ILE A 138 13.73 6.32 -6.97
CA ILE A 138 15.04 5.81 -6.60
C ILE A 138 15.91 7.01 -6.25
N GLN A 139 16.43 7.04 -5.02
CA GLN A 139 17.23 8.12 -4.45
C GLN A 139 18.63 7.65 -4.07
N GLU A 140 19.47 8.57 -3.59
CA GLU A 140 20.85 8.28 -3.17
C GLU A 140 20.90 7.15 -2.13
N GLY A 141 21.96 6.33 -2.22
CA GLY A 141 22.18 5.18 -1.34
C GLY A 141 21.36 3.93 -1.68
N PRO A 142 21.11 3.63 -2.94
CA PRO A 142 19.92 3.14 -3.62
C PRO A 142 18.78 2.84 -2.66
N ALA A 143 18.06 3.89 -2.29
CA ALA A 143 16.86 3.83 -1.47
C ALA A 143 15.62 4.10 -2.32
N LEU A 144 14.49 3.49 -1.94
CA LEU A 144 13.19 3.80 -2.51
C LEU A 144 12.49 4.85 -1.63
N ALA A 145 11.85 5.81 -2.27
CA ALA A 145 11.02 6.80 -1.61
C ALA A 145 9.65 6.84 -2.27
N PHE A 146 8.63 6.86 -1.44
CA PHE A 146 7.24 6.96 -1.89
C PHE A 146 6.66 8.34 -1.60
N LYS A 147 5.87 8.83 -2.53
CA LYS A 147 5.11 10.07 -2.38
C LYS A 147 3.70 9.89 -2.89
N THR A 148 2.73 10.30 -2.11
CA THR A 148 1.33 10.33 -2.53
C THR A 148 0.87 11.74 -2.77
N ARG A 149 -0.08 11.89 -3.68
CA ARG A 149 -0.87 13.10 -3.82
C ARG A 149 -2.34 12.74 -3.68
N PRO A 150 -3.03 13.26 -2.67
CA PRO A 150 -4.46 13.14 -2.57
C PRO A 150 -5.12 14.01 -3.65
N GLY A 151 -6.21 13.50 -4.17
CA GLY A 151 -7.03 14.22 -5.12
C GLY A 151 -6.63 13.97 -6.58
N CYS A 152 -7.63 13.59 -7.35
CA CYS A 152 -7.54 13.50 -8.79
C CYS A 152 -7.67 14.89 -9.36
N GLY A 153 -6.58 15.62 -9.43
CA GLY A 153 -6.55 16.78 -10.31
C GLY A 153 -6.91 16.31 -11.70
N SER A 154 -8.04 16.73 -12.21
CA SER A 154 -8.32 16.69 -13.64
C SER A 154 -7.08 17.32 -14.29
N GLY A 155 -6.27 16.48 -14.97
CA GLY A 155 -5.14 16.97 -15.72
C GLY A 155 -5.67 17.95 -16.75
N THR A 156 -5.62 19.21 -16.41
CA THR A 156 -5.71 20.28 -17.42
C THR A 156 -4.47 20.07 -18.25
N THR A 157 -4.63 19.44 -19.40
CA THR A 157 -3.68 19.49 -20.50
C THR A 157 -3.54 20.98 -20.82
N GLY A 158 -2.53 21.60 -20.21
CA GLY A 158 -2.09 22.92 -20.64
C GLY A 158 -1.59 22.78 -22.07
N ASN A 159 -2.29 23.46 -22.95
CA ASN A 159 -1.96 23.67 -24.34
C ASN A 159 -0.69 24.53 -24.44
#